data_8c8c9abd29f906e8766a163d2ee38cad
#
_entry.id   8c8c9abd29f906e8766a163d2ee38cad
#
_cell.length_a   1.000
_cell.length_b   1.000
_cell.length_c   1.000
_cell.angle_alpha   90.00
_cell.angle_beta   90.00
_cell.angle_gamma   90.00
#
_symmetry.space_group_name_H-M   'P 1'
#
loop_
_entity.id
_entity.type
_entity.pdbx_description
1 polymer ?
#
loop_
_entity_poly.entity_id
_entity_poly.type
_entity_poly.pdbx_seq_one_letter_code
_entity_poly.pdbx_strand_id
1 'polypeptide(L)'
;MNSLFLASALVAAASAATAETPELVVYTYDSFVSEWGPGPAVEAAFEETCGCDLKFVGAGDGAALLARVKLEGARSDADVVLGLDTNLTAAAKETGLFAPISVSADYALPVEWSDDMFAPYDWGYFAFVHNADSPAPTNFKALGESDAKIVIQDPRSSTPGLGLLLWVKAAYGAEAPAIWAGLSDNIVTVTKGWSEAYGLFLEGEADMVLSYTTSPAYHLIAEEDASKAAAVFDEGHYMQVEVAGKLAATDQPELADQFLVFMVSDAFQSIIPTTNWMYPAVVPAEGLPAGFETLVSPEKSLLLPEGEAAAVRDEALGEWLSALSQ
;
A
#
# COMPACT_ATOMS: atom_id res chain seq x y z
N MET A 1 63.66 25.40 -56.79
CA MET A 1 62.87 24.18 -56.48
C MET A 1 62.49 24.26 -55.03
N ASN A 2 61.32 24.82 -54.75
CA ASN A 2 60.77 24.97 -53.38
C ASN A 2 59.65 23.96 -53.21
N SER A 3 59.83 22.98 -52.35
CA SER A 3 58.80 22.01 -51.97
C SER A 3 58.04 22.55 -50.75
N LEU A 4 56.78 22.92 -50.93
CA LEU A 4 55.84 23.18 -49.83
C LEU A 4 55.33 21.85 -49.28
N PHE A 5 55.54 21.61 -47.99
CA PHE A 5 54.85 20.55 -47.21
C PHE A 5 53.56 21.11 -46.62
N LEU A 6 52.42 20.64 -47.13
CA LEU A 6 51.13 20.85 -46.46
C LEU A 6 50.99 19.86 -45.30
N ALA A 7 50.90 20.35 -44.08
CA ALA A 7 50.55 19.56 -42.91
C ALA A 7 49.00 19.62 -42.75
N SER A 8 48.36 18.49 -42.99
CA SER A 8 46.90 18.33 -42.71
C SER A 8 46.70 18.03 -41.22
N ALA A 9 46.11 18.98 -40.49
CA ALA A 9 45.69 18.77 -39.14
C ALA A 9 44.33 18.04 -39.14
N LEU A 10 44.33 16.77 -38.65
CA LEU A 10 43.10 16.05 -38.35
C LEU A 10 42.53 16.59 -37.03
N VAL A 11 41.41 17.27 -37.10
CA VAL A 11 40.59 17.63 -35.93
C VAL A 11 39.71 16.41 -35.62
N ALA A 12 40.03 15.66 -34.57
CA ALA A 12 39.15 14.64 -34.02
C ALA A 12 38.01 15.33 -33.26
N ALA A 13 36.80 15.34 -33.81
CA ALA A 13 35.60 15.72 -33.10
C ALA A 13 35.25 14.59 -32.12
N ALA A 14 35.49 14.79 -30.83
CA ALA A 14 34.95 13.93 -29.78
C ALA A 14 33.45 14.19 -29.72
N SER A 15 32.64 13.24 -30.21
CA SER A 15 31.21 13.22 -29.94
C SER A 15 31.06 12.92 -28.45
N ALA A 16 30.64 13.91 -27.65
CA ALA A 16 30.12 13.68 -26.33
C ALA A 16 28.81 12.92 -26.51
N ALA A 17 28.80 11.61 -26.26
CA ALA A 17 27.58 10.88 -26.04
C ALA A 17 26.93 11.50 -24.80
N THR A 18 25.77 12.12 -24.96
CA THR A 18 24.91 12.42 -23.82
C THR A 18 24.49 11.07 -23.27
N ALA A 19 24.95 10.73 -22.07
CA ALA A 19 24.42 9.57 -21.36
C ALA A 19 22.90 9.81 -21.20
N GLU A 20 22.08 8.82 -21.60
CA GLU A 20 20.65 8.87 -21.31
C GLU A 20 20.49 8.90 -19.79
N THR A 21 19.53 9.69 -19.31
CA THR A 21 19.15 9.70 -17.89
C THR A 21 18.65 8.30 -17.54
N PRO A 22 19.20 7.62 -16.53
CA PRO A 22 18.72 6.31 -16.15
C PRO A 22 17.27 6.40 -15.67
N GLU A 23 16.45 5.44 -16.05
CA GLU A 23 15.05 5.35 -15.65
C GLU A 23 14.91 4.29 -14.55
N LEU A 24 14.14 4.58 -13.50
CA LEU A 24 13.72 3.62 -12.48
C LEU A 24 12.22 3.42 -12.55
N VAL A 25 11.79 2.20 -12.81
CA VAL A 25 10.37 1.86 -12.91
C VAL A 25 9.88 1.21 -11.62
N VAL A 26 8.89 1.84 -10.97
CA VAL A 26 8.27 1.36 -9.75
C VAL A 26 6.81 0.99 -10.01
N TYR A 27 6.49 -0.30 -9.88
CA TYR A 27 5.10 -0.74 -9.90
C TYR A 27 4.47 -0.52 -8.53
N THR A 28 3.29 0.07 -8.52
CA THR A 28 2.58 0.40 -7.28
C THR A 28 1.06 0.37 -7.47
N TYR A 29 0.29 0.71 -6.45
CA TYR A 29 -1.15 0.73 -6.51
C TYR A 29 -1.71 2.04 -7.11
N ASP A 30 -2.95 1.97 -7.61
CA ASP A 30 -3.56 3.05 -8.40
C ASP A 30 -3.71 4.35 -7.60
N SER A 31 -4.05 4.29 -6.30
CA SER A 31 -4.17 5.50 -5.47
C SER A 31 -2.82 6.17 -5.20
N PHE A 32 -1.71 5.42 -5.16
CA PHE A 32 -0.37 5.98 -4.99
C PHE A 32 0.02 6.92 -6.14
N VAL A 33 -0.34 6.54 -7.38
CA VAL A 33 -0.01 7.31 -8.60
C VAL A 33 -1.04 8.38 -8.96
N SER A 34 -2.12 8.49 -8.21
CA SER A 34 -3.13 9.54 -8.42
C SER A 34 -2.55 10.93 -8.18
N GLU A 35 -3.13 11.97 -8.78
CA GLU A 35 -2.67 13.36 -8.60
C GLU A 35 -2.68 13.81 -7.12
N TRP A 36 -3.57 13.24 -6.33
CA TRP A 36 -3.71 13.49 -4.89
C TRP A 36 -2.92 12.50 -4.01
N GLY A 37 -2.38 11.43 -4.60
CA GLY A 37 -1.58 10.41 -3.92
C GLY A 37 -0.14 10.84 -3.70
N PRO A 38 0.67 9.99 -3.02
CA PRO A 38 2.06 10.33 -2.71
C PRO A 38 3.00 10.34 -3.93
N GLY A 39 2.66 9.64 -5.01
CA GLY A 39 3.53 9.44 -6.17
C GLY A 39 4.17 10.70 -6.72
N PRO A 40 3.40 11.76 -7.06
CA PRO A 40 3.98 12.99 -7.61
C PRO A 40 4.98 13.69 -6.68
N ALA A 41 4.73 13.68 -5.37
CA ALA A 41 5.65 14.29 -4.40
C ALA A 41 6.90 13.43 -4.17
N VAL A 42 6.74 12.10 -4.16
CA VAL A 42 7.85 11.14 -4.03
C VAL A 42 8.76 11.19 -5.25
N GLU A 43 8.19 11.23 -6.47
CA GLU A 43 8.92 11.40 -7.73
C GLU A 43 9.79 12.65 -7.68
N ALA A 44 9.17 13.81 -7.43
CA ALA A 44 9.89 15.07 -7.35
C ALA A 44 11.02 15.05 -6.31
N ALA A 45 10.78 14.51 -5.10
CA ALA A 45 11.77 14.47 -4.04
C ALA A 45 12.94 13.51 -4.32
N PHE A 46 12.69 12.37 -4.97
CA PHE A 46 13.74 11.42 -5.32
C PHE A 46 14.60 11.93 -6.48
N GLU A 47 13.98 12.50 -7.51
CA GLU A 47 14.67 13.02 -8.68
C GLU A 47 15.60 14.19 -8.38
N GLU A 48 15.36 14.97 -7.31
CA GLU A 48 16.29 15.98 -6.84
C GLU A 48 17.68 15.44 -6.51
N THR A 49 17.79 14.15 -6.17
CA THR A 49 19.03 13.56 -5.65
C THR A 49 19.56 12.38 -6.46
N CYS A 50 18.71 11.65 -7.19
CA CYS A 50 19.15 10.43 -7.89
C CYS A 50 19.84 10.71 -9.24
N GLY A 51 19.55 11.82 -9.89
CA GLY A 51 19.99 12.06 -11.28
C GLY A 51 19.36 11.08 -12.26
N CYS A 52 18.16 10.63 -11.99
CA CYS A 52 17.38 9.64 -12.72
C CYS A 52 16.00 10.18 -13.10
N ASP A 53 15.25 9.43 -13.89
CA ASP A 53 13.82 9.59 -14.19
C ASP A 53 13.06 8.48 -13.42
N LEU A 54 12.25 8.84 -12.43
CA LEU A 54 11.45 7.90 -11.65
C LEU A 54 10.06 7.74 -12.27
N LYS A 55 9.72 6.53 -12.66
CA LYS A 55 8.41 6.21 -13.22
C LYS A 55 7.58 5.33 -12.32
N PHE A 56 6.46 5.84 -11.85
CA PHE A 56 5.45 5.03 -11.19
C PHE A 56 4.45 4.46 -12.21
N VAL A 57 4.12 3.17 -12.06
CA VAL A 57 3.14 2.46 -12.89
C VAL A 57 2.08 1.85 -11.99
N GLY A 58 0.85 2.35 -12.08
CA GLY A 58 -0.30 1.79 -11.37
C GLY A 58 -0.67 0.39 -11.87
N ALA A 59 -1.00 -0.50 -10.95
CA ALA A 59 -1.31 -1.90 -11.22
C ALA A 59 -2.49 -2.45 -10.41
N GLY A 60 -3.45 -1.61 -10.11
CA GLY A 60 -4.57 -1.92 -9.19
C GLY A 60 -4.16 -1.75 -7.74
N ASP A 61 -4.69 -2.57 -6.82
CA ASP A 61 -4.25 -2.60 -5.42
C ASP A 61 -3.24 -3.77 -5.21
N GLY A 62 -2.75 -3.96 -3.98
CA GLY A 62 -1.63 -4.85 -3.68
C GLY A 62 -1.76 -6.30 -4.16
N ALA A 63 -2.96 -6.92 -4.07
CA ALA A 63 -3.15 -8.29 -4.56
C ALA A 63 -3.12 -8.35 -6.09
N ALA A 64 -3.68 -7.35 -6.79
CA ALA A 64 -3.59 -7.22 -8.25
C ALA A 64 -2.15 -6.92 -8.69
N LEU A 65 -1.44 -6.06 -7.96
CA LEU A 65 -0.04 -5.74 -8.16
C LEU A 65 0.84 -7.00 -8.13
N LEU A 66 0.71 -7.82 -7.08
CA LEU A 66 1.44 -9.08 -6.99
C LEU A 66 1.07 -10.05 -8.12
N ALA A 67 -0.21 -10.12 -8.50
CA ALA A 67 -0.66 -10.97 -9.60
C ALA A 67 -0.03 -10.55 -10.94
N ARG A 68 0.09 -9.24 -11.20
CA ARG A 68 0.78 -8.69 -12.38
C ARG A 68 2.26 -9.08 -12.37
N VAL A 69 2.96 -8.87 -11.27
CA VAL A 69 4.38 -9.24 -11.13
C VAL A 69 4.59 -10.76 -11.39
N LYS A 70 3.71 -11.61 -10.85
CA LYS A 70 3.74 -13.06 -11.11
C LYS A 70 3.53 -13.40 -12.59
N LEU A 71 2.61 -12.71 -13.26
CA LEU A 71 2.30 -12.94 -14.67
C LEU A 71 3.45 -12.54 -15.58
N GLU A 72 4.09 -11.40 -15.31
CA GLU A 72 5.22 -10.89 -16.07
C GLU A 72 6.51 -11.68 -15.78
N GLY A 73 6.69 -12.12 -14.54
CA GLY A 73 7.85 -12.90 -14.08
C GLY A 73 9.15 -12.11 -14.28
N ALA A 74 10.19 -12.80 -14.73
CA ALA A 74 11.51 -12.19 -15.01
C ALA A 74 11.52 -11.24 -16.23
N ARG A 75 10.38 -11.01 -16.87
CA ARG A 75 10.22 -10.08 -17.99
C ARG A 75 9.48 -8.80 -17.57
N SER A 76 9.25 -8.63 -16.28
CA SER A 76 8.67 -7.39 -15.76
C SER A 76 9.59 -6.21 -16.10
N ASP A 77 8.98 -5.10 -16.47
CA ASP A 77 9.69 -3.84 -16.69
C ASP A 77 9.96 -3.11 -15.35
N ALA A 78 9.42 -3.62 -14.24
CA ALA A 78 9.60 -3.00 -12.93
C ALA A 78 10.98 -3.32 -12.33
N ASP A 79 11.56 -2.33 -11.70
CA ASP A 79 12.77 -2.47 -10.87
C ASP A 79 12.40 -2.69 -9.40
N VAL A 80 11.36 -1.99 -8.95
CA VAL A 80 10.84 -2.02 -7.58
C VAL A 80 9.33 -2.25 -7.60
N VAL A 81 8.85 -2.99 -6.63
CA VAL A 81 7.42 -3.17 -6.34
C VAL A 81 7.15 -2.51 -4.99
N LEU A 82 6.28 -1.49 -4.96
CA LEU A 82 5.89 -0.72 -3.78
C LEU A 82 4.38 -0.88 -3.56
N GLY A 83 3.94 -1.24 -2.35
CA GLY A 83 2.52 -1.37 -2.03
C GLY A 83 2.02 -2.81 -1.97
N LEU A 84 2.92 -3.78 -1.77
CA LEU A 84 2.54 -5.04 -1.14
C LEU A 84 2.39 -4.80 0.36
N ASP A 85 1.71 -5.72 1.05
CA ASP A 85 1.60 -5.67 2.49
C ASP A 85 2.04 -6.99 3.16
N THR A 86 2.09 -6.99 4.48
CA THR A 86 2.47 -8.17 5.28
C THR A 86 1.68 -9.43 4.96
N ASN A 87 0.47 -9.31 4.40
CA ASN A 87 -0.36 -10.45 4.00
C ASN A 87 0.06 -11.09 2.68
N LEU A 88 0.88 -10.38 1.89
CA LEU A 88 1.33 -10.79 0.57
C LEU A 88 2.81 -11.16 0.50
N THR A 89 3.61 -10.81 1.53
CA THR A 89 5.08 -11.02 1.51
C THR A 89 5.47 -12.48 1.36
N ALA A 90 4.81 -13.43 2.05
CA ALA A 90 5.06 -14.86 1.86
C ALA A 90 4.87 -15.30 0.41
N ALA A 91 3.72 -14.94 -0.18
CA ALA A 91 3.40 -15.28 -1.56
C ALA A 91 4.32 -14.58 -2.58
N ALA A 92 4.84 -13.41 -2.25
CA ALA A 92 5.85 -12.71 -3.04
C ALA A 92 7.21 -13.41 -2.99
N LYS A 93 7.68 -13.79 -1.80
CA LYS A 93 8.93 -14.54 -1.59
C LYS A 93 8.93 -15.89 -2.33
N GLU A 94 7.80 -16.62 -2.27
CA GLU A 94 7.64 -17.89 -2.98
C GLU A 94 7.80 -17.80 -4.49
N THR A 95 7.61 -16.60 -5.08
CA THR A 95 7.82 -16.40 -6.53
C THR A 95 9.29 -16.52 -6.94
N GLY A 96 10.23 -16.24 -6.03
CA GLY A 96 11.66 -16.11 -6.33
C GLY A 96 11.99 -14.92 -7.22
N LEU A 97 11.07 -13.95 -7.39
CA LEU A 97 11.25 -12.77 -8.26
C LEU A 97 11.90 -11.60 -7.53
N PHE A 98 11.91 -11.60 -6.21
CA PHE A 98 12.48 -10.52 -5.41
C PHE A 98 13.93 -10.81 -5.01
N ALA A 99 14.73 -9.76 -4.89
CA ALA A 99 16.14 -9.82 -4.46
C ALA A 99 16.29 -9.34 -3.01
N PRO A 100 17.30 -9.82 -2.28
CA PRO A 100 17.64 -9.26 -0.99
C PRO A 100 17.98 -7.77 -1.07
N ILE A 101 17.61 -7.05 0.00
CA ILE A 101 17.83 -5.62 0.18
C ILE A 101 18.67 -5.35 1.43
N SER A 102 19.25 -4.16 1.52
CA SER A 102 20.04 -3.71 2.69
C SER A 102 19.50 -2.36 3.16
N VAL A 103 18.26 -2.37 3.68
CA VAL A 103 17.62 -1.19 4.25
C VAL A 103 17.46 -1.39 5.75
N SER A 104 17.86 -0.39 6.53
CA SER A 104 17.71 -0.40 7.99
C SER A 104 17.37 1.01 8.46
N ALA A 105 16.38 1.12 9.33
CA ALA A 105 15.95 2.37 9.95
C ALA A 105 15.49 2.11 11.39
N ASP A 106 15.28 3.19 12.13
CA ASP A 106 14.61 3.13 13.44
C ASP A 106 13.09 3.17 13.20
N TYR A 107 12.54 1.98 12.94
CA TYR A 107 11.13 1.85 12.57
C TYR A 107 10.20 2.12 13.76
N ALA A 108 9.17 2.94 13.53
CA ALA A 108 8.10 3.26 14.47
C ALA A 108 6.87 2.34 14.29
N LEU A 109 7.11 1.07 13.98
CA LEU A 109 6.05 0.08 13.81
C LEU A 109 5.61 -0.48 15.17
N PRO A 110 4.32 -0.84 15.36
CA PRO A 110 3.85 -1.52 16.55
C PRO A 110 4.39 -2.95 16.72
N VAL A 111 5.13 -3.46 15.74
CA VAL A 111 5.74 -4.80 15.71
C VAL A 111 7.23 -4.70 15.37
N GLU A 112 8.02 -5.67 15.83
CA GLU A 112 9.41 -5.78 15.40
C GLU A 112 9.46 -6.13 13.90
N TRP A 113 10.31 -5.42 13.15
CA TRP A 113 10.51 -5.66 11.74
C TRP A 113 11.84 -6.36 11.47
N SER A 114 11.78 -7.48 10.77
CA SER A 114 12.96 -8.23 10.34
C SER A 114 12.64 -8.96 9.04
N ASP A 115 12.98 -8.34 7.92
CA ASP A 115 12.81 -8.91 6.59
C ASP A 115 14.03 -8.52 5.74
N ASP A 116 14.55 -9.45 4.94
CA ASP A 116 15.71 -9.24 4.09
C ASP A 116 15.35 -8.97 2.61
N MET A 117 14.08 -9.00 2.26
CA MET A 117 13.57 -8.75 0.89
C MET A 117 12.65 -7.54 0.81
N PHE A 118 12.03 -7.14 1.92
CA PHE A 118 11.04 -6.07 1.95
C PHE A 118 11.36 -5.02 3.01
N ALA A 119 11.27 -3.73 2.62
CA ALA A 119 11.36 -2.60 3.51
C ALA A 119 9.98 -2.00 3.76
N PRO A 120 9.57 -1.76 5.01
CA PRO A 120 8.31 -1.10 5.33
C PRO A 120 8.41 0.40 5.05
N TYR A 121 7.31 1.01 4.61
CA TYR A 121 7.26 2.46 4.40
C TYR A 121 6.09 3.13 5.10
N ASP A 122 4.99 2.42 5.32
CA ASP A 122 3.87 2.89 6.14
C ASP A 122 3.11 1.72 6.78
N TRP A 123 2.14 2.06 7.65
CA TRP A 123 1.32 1.07 8.32
C TRP A 123 0.01 1.68 8.83
N GLY A 124 -0.96 0.82 9.13
CA GLY A 124 -2.22 1.22 9.72
C GLY A 124 -3.08 0.03 10.13
N TYR A 125 -4.27 0.33 10.61
CA TYR A 125 -5.29 -0.66 10.97
C TYR A 125 -6.48 -0.55 10.05
N PHE A 126 -7.00 -1.66 9.56
CA PHE A 126 -8.26 -1.66 8.83
C PHE A 126 -9.41 -1.27 9.75
N ALA A 127 -10.34 -0.48 9.23
CA ALA A 127 -11.55 -0.06 9.92
C ALA A 127 -12.67 0.24 8.93
N PHE A 128 -13.90 0.18 9.39
CA PHE A 128 -15.01 0.77 8.65
C PHE A 128 -15.10 2.25 8.98
N VAL A 129 -15.06 3.09 7.95
CA VAL A 129 -15.26 4.54 8.06
C VAL A 129 -16.73 4.84 7.84
N HIS A 130 -17.28 5.75 8.65
CA HIS A 130 -18.69 6.15 8.65
C HIS A 130 -18.86 7.65 8.93
N ASN A 131 -20.06 8.18 8.79
CA ASN A 131 -20.35 9.54 9.24
C ASN A 131 -20.36 9.59 10.77
N ALA A 132 -19.66 10.55 11.37
CA ALA A 132 -19.43 10.66 12.80
C ALA A 132 -20.72 10.88 13.64
N ASP A 133 -21.77 11.42 13.04
CA ASP A 133 -23.08 11.62 13.65
C ASP A 133 -23.97 10.36 13.60
N SER A 134 -23.56 9.31 12.90
CA SER A 134 -24.25 8.04 12.79
C SER A 134 -23.71 7.02 13.79
N PRO A 135 -24.56 6.22 14.46
CA PRO A 135 -24.09 5.16 15.33
C PRO A 135 -23.34 4.10 14.52
N ALA A 136 -22.17 3.68 15.01
CA ALA A 136 -21.39 2.60 14.40
C ALA A 136 -21.55 1.31 15.23
N PRO A 137 -21.62 0.14 14.57
CA PRO A 137 -21.48 -1.15 15.23
C PRO A 137 -20.11 -1.30 15.87
N THR A 138 -20.04 -1.99 17.02
CA THR A 138 -18.78 -2.18 17.77
C THR A 138 -18.10 -3.54 17.52
N ASN A 139 -18.63 -4.35 16.63
CA ASN A 139 -18.06 -5.64 16.22
C ASN A 139 -18.76 -6.17 14.97
N PHE A 140 -18.20 -7.21 14.34
CA PHE A 140 -18.77 -7.78 13.11
C PHE A 140 -20.15 -8.42 13.31
N LYS A 141 -20.43 -9.00 14.49
CA LYS A 141 -21.76 -9.58 14.78
C LYS A 141 -22.82 -8.48 14.84
N ALA A 142 -22.53 -7.38 15.57
CA ALA A 142 -23.41 -6.24 15.66
C ALA A 142 -23.59 -5.55 14.28
N LEU A 143 -22.54 -5.52 13.44
CA LEU A 143 -22.63 -5.02 12.07
C LEU A 143 -23.62 -5.86 11.24
N GLY A 144 -23.49 -7.20 11.28
CA GLY A 144 -24.39 -8.13 10.57
C GLY A 144 -25.82 -8.12 11.09
N GLU A 145 -26.06 -7.71 12.35
CA GLU A 145 -27.40 -7.55 12.94
C GLU A 145 -28.01 -6.17 12.69
N SER A 146 -27.24 -5.24 12.12
CA SER A 146 -27.70 -3.87 11.82
C SER A 146 -28.27 -3.75 10.41
N ASP A 147 -28.93 -2.62 10.13
CA ASP A 147 -29.38 -2.25 8.79
C ASP A 147 -28.32 -1.49 7.98
N ALA A 148 -27.10 -1.33 8.53
CA ALA A 148 -26.03 -0.56 7.91
C ALA A 148 -25.59 -1.17 6.57
N LYS A 149 -25.53 -0.35 5.55
CA LYS A 149 -25.04 -0.72 4.21
C LYS A 149 -23.54 -0.47 4.14
N ILE A 150 -22.80 -1.48 3.73
CA ILE A 150 -21.34 -1.40 3.63
C ILE A 150 -20.85 -1.62 2.21
N VAL A 151 -19.80 -0.89 1.83
CA VAL A 151 -18.98 -1.16 0.65
C VAL A 151 -17.65 -1.73 1.10
N ILE A 152 -17.27 -2.84 0.50
CA ILE A 152 -15.99 -3.51 0.72
C ILE A 152 -15.26 -3.72 -0.61
N GLN A 153 -14.02 -4.17 -0.54
CA GLN A 153 -13.22 -4.50 -1.73
C GLN A 153 -13.05 -6.01 -1.88
N ASP A 154 -12.80 -6.42 -3.11
CA ASP A 154 -12.54 -7.82 -3.45
C ASP A 154 -11.16 -8.28 -2.90
N PRO A 155 -11.12 -9.31 -2.04
CA PRO A 155 -9.86 -9.80 -1.46
C PRO A 155 -8.87 -10.38 -2.50
N ARG A 156 -9.34 -10.63 -3.73
CA ARG A 156 -8.50 -11.17 -4.81
C ARG A 156 -7.71 -10.08 -5.55
N SER A 157 -8.08 -8.82 -5.39
CA SER A 157 -7.44 -7.70 -6.06
C SER A 157 -6.97 -6.60 -5.11
N SER A 158 -7.65 -6.38 -3.99
CA SER A 158 -7.45 -5.23 -3.10
C SER A 158 -6.75 -5.60 -1.79
N THR A 159 -5.86 -4.73 -1.33
CA THR A 159 -5.21 -4.81 -0.02
C THR A 159 -6.23 -4.76 1.12
N PRO A 160 -7.14 -3.74 1.23
CA PRO A 160 -8.15 -3.74 2.27
C PRO A 160 -9.10 -4.93 2.19
N GLY A 161 -9.47 -5.38 0.99
CA GLY A 161 -10.30 -6.56 0.81
C GLY A 161 -9.67 -7.83 1.38
N LEU A 162 -8.38 -8.06 1.09
CA LEU A 162 -7.62 -9.16 1.69
C LEU A 162 -7.46 -8.97 3.19
N GLY A 163 -7.20 -7.75 3.63
CA GLY A 163 -7.10 -7.40 5.05
C GLY A 163 -8.38 -7.71 5.82
N LEU A 164 -9.55 -7.35 5.29
CA LEU A 164 -10.85 -7.70 5.89
C LEU A 164 -11.05 -9.22 5.99
N LEU A 165 -10.70 -9.94 4.92
CA LEU A 165 -10.78 -11.40 4.90
C LEU A 165 -10.01 -12.02 6.06
N LEU A 166 -8.77 -11.58 6.24
CA LEU A 166 -7.89 -12.05 7.30
C LEU A 166 -8.28 -11.51 8.69
N TRP A 167 -8.83 -10.30 8.76
CA TRP A 167 -9.35 -9.73 10.00
C TRP A 167 -10.48 -10.59 10.57
N VAL A 168 -11.49 -10.92 9.75
CA VAL A 168 -12.58 -11.81 10.16
C VAL A 168 -12.02 -13.17 10.59
N LYS A 169 -11.07 -13.75 9.83
CA LYS A 169 -10.45 -15.03 10.17
C LYS A 169 -9.63 -14.98 11.47
N ALA A 170 -8.85 -13.93 11.68
CA ALA A 170 -8.07 -13.73 12.91
C ALA A 170 -8.93 -13.52 14.15
N ALA A 171 -10.05 -12.81 14.01
CA ALA A 171 -10.95 -12.49 15.12
C ALA A 171 -11.86 -13.68 15.50
N TYR A 172 -12.30 -14.47 14.53
CA TYR A 172 -13.37 -15.48 14.74
C TYR A 172 -12.97 -16.91 14.41
N GLY A 173 -11.82 -17.14 13.77
CA GLY A 173 -11.32 -18.49 13.48
C GLY A 173 -12.34 -19.36 12.75
N ALA A 174 -12.76 -20.46 13.39
CA ALA A 174 -13.76 -21.39 12.84
C ALA A 174 -15.18 -20.80 12.74
N GLU A 175 -15.49 -19.69 13.42
CA GLU A 175 -16.78 -18.98 13.31
C GLU A 175 -16.84 -18.01 12.11
N ALA A 176 -15.73 -17.76 11.41
CA ALA A 176 -15.66 -16.83 10.28
C ALA A 176 -16.75 -17.04 9.22
N PRO A 177 -17.13 -18.28 8.82
CA PRO A 177 -18.24 -18.50 7.89
C PRO A 177 -19.57 -17.93 8.37
N ALA A 178 -19.87 -18.03 9.67
CA ALA A 178 -21.10 -17.48 10.26
C ALA A 178 -21.09 -15.93 10.27
N ILE A 179 -19.92 -15.32 10.49
CA ILE A 179 -19.74 -13.87 10.38
C ILE A 179 -20.03 -13.41 8.96
N TRP A 180 -19.44 -14.05 7.95
CA TRP A 180 -19.67 -13.71 6.54
C TRP A 180 -21.13 -13.87 6.13
N ALA A 181 -21.79 -14.94 6.58
CA ALA A 181 -23.22 -15.15 6.34
C ALA A 181 -24.07 -14.04 6.98
N GLY A 182 -23.70 -13.56 8.18
CA GLY A 182 -24.37 -12.44 8.84
C GLY A 182 -24.17 -11.11 8.12
N LEU A 183 -23.01 -10.89 7.49
CA LEU A 183 -22.67 -9.64 6.79
C LEU A 183 -23.23 -9.60 5.35
N SER A 184 -23.66 -10.72 4.78
CA SER A 184 -24.01 -10.79 3.36
C SER A 184 -25.08 -9.77 2.93
N ASP A 185 -26.08 -9.54 3.75
CA ASP A 185 -27.16 -8.59 3.46
C ASP A 185 -26.75 -7.11 3.65
N ASN A 186 -25.68 -6.85 4.41
CA ASN A 186 -25.14 -5.51 4.61
C ASN A 186 -24.23 -5.08 3.45
N ILE A 187 -23.59 -6.03 2.75
CA ILE A 187 -22.66 -5.75 1.66
C ILE A 187 -23.42 -5.37 0.40
N VAL A 188 -23.48 -4.07 0.09
CA VAL A 188 -24.21 -3.57 -1.09
C VAL A 188 -23.34 -3.58 -2.35
N THR A 189 -22.02 -3.49 -2.21
CA THR A 189 -21.08 -3.50 -3.34
C THR A 189 -19.73 -4.05 -2.91
N VAL A 190 -19.12 -4.83 -3.81
CA VAL A 190 -17.74 -5.29 -3.71
C VAL A 190 -16.98 -4.69 -4.88
N THR A 191 -16.11 -3.73 -4.61
CA THR A 191 -15.30 -3.06 -5.65
C THR A 191 -13.98 -3.80 -5.88
N LYS A 192 -13.32 -3.52 -7.00
CA LYS A 192 -12.00 -4.12 -7.28
C LYS A 192 -10.87 -3.49 -6.47
N GLY A 193 -11.03 -2.23 -6.02
CA GLY A 193 -10.00 -1.47 -5.32
C GLY A 193 -10.56 -0.43 -4.36
N TRP A 194 -9.65 0.15 -3.56
CA TRP A 194 -9.99 1.06 -2.48
C TRP A 194 -10.64 2.37 -2.96
N SER A 195 -10.05 3.01 -3.99
CA SER A 195 -10.52 4.33 -4.46
C SER A 195 -11.99 4.32 -4.90
N GLU A 196 -12.42 3.24 -5.59
CA GLU A 196 -13.81 3.08 -6.02
C GLU A 196 -14.75 2.93 -4.82
N ALA A 197 -14.37 2.10 -3.84
CA ALA A 197 -15.17 1.89 -2.64
C ALA A 197 -15.34 3.18 -1.83
N TYR A 198 -14.24 3.91 -1.63
CA TYR A 198 -14.28 5.16 -0.86
C TYR A 198 -15.10 6.24 -1.58
N GLY A 199 -14.99 6.31 -2.92
CA GLY A 199 -15.83 7.18 -3.75
C GLY A 199 -17.32 6.92 -3.58
N LEU A 200 -17.77 5.66 -3.64
CA LEU A 200 -19.17 5.28 -3.43
C LEU A 200 -19.70 5.70 -2.04
N PHE A 201 -18.87 5.56 -1.01
CA PHE A 201 -19.21 6.03 0.34
C PHE A 201 -19.37 7.56 0.38
N LEU A 202 -18.47 8.32 -0.24
CA LEU A 202 -18.55 9.78 -0.29
C LEU A 202 -19.77 10.27 -1.10
N GLU A 203 -20.21 9.51 -2.10
CA GLU A 203 -21.42 9.76 -2.89
C GLU A 203 -22.70 9.39 -2.13
N GLY A 204 -22.60 8.75 -0.95
CA GLY A 204 -23.71 8.37 -0.10
C GLY A 204 -24.41 7.07 -0.51
N GLU A 205 -23.75 6.23 -1.30
CA GLU A 205 -24.30 4.93 -1.73
C GLU A 205 -24.22 3.85 -0.63
N ALA A 206 -23.46 4.12 0.45
CA ALA A 206 -23.34 3.26 1.61
C ALA A 206 -23.18 4.07 2.90
N ASP A 207 -23.54 3.46 4.03
CA ASP A 207 -23.40 4.05 5.36
C ASP A 207 -21.96 3.94 5.88
N MET A 208 -21.24 2.90 5.44
CA MET A 208 -19.87 2.63 5.87
C MET A 208 -19.04 2.07 4.70
N VAL A 209 -17.75 2.33 4.75
CA VAL A 209 -16.77 1.79 3.79
C VAL A 209 -15.60 1.16 4.52
N LEU A 210 -15.12 0.02 4.02
CA LEU A 210 -13.87 -0.56 4.50
C LEU A 210 -12.69 0.32 4.07
N SER A 211 -11.93 0.77 5.04
CA SER A 211 -10.75 1.62 4.87
C SER A 211 -9.81 1.44 6.08
N TYR A 212 -9.32 2.54 6.66
CA TYR A 212 -8.35 2.52 7.76
C TYR A 212 -8.78 3.42 8.92
N THR A 213 -8.25 3.14 10.12
CA THR A 213 -8.43 4.03 11.27
C THR A 213 -7.87 5.43 11.04
N THR A 214 -6.96 5.57 10.08
CA THR A 214 -6.33 6.84 9.70
C THR A 214 -7.09 7.62 8.64
N SER A 215 -8.04 7.02 7.92
CA SER A 215 -8.78 7.68 6.84
C SER A 215 -9.50 8.98 7.25
N PRO A 216 -10.03 9.12 8.48
CA PRO A 216 -10.61 10.39 8.92
C PRO A 216 -9.64 11.58 8.90
N ALA A 217 -8.32 11.33 8.95
CA ALA A 217 -7.31 12.40 8.90
C ALA A 217 -7.37 13.22 7.60
N TYR A 218 -7.67 12.59 6.47
CA TYR A 218 -7.88 13.29 5.20
C TYR A 218 -8.94 14.38 5.33
N HIS A 219 -10.13 14.01 5.81
CA HIS A 219 -11.24 14.95 5.95
C HIS A 219 -10.91 16.04 6.98
N LEU A 220 -10.35 15.65 8.14
CA LEU A 220 -10.04 16.56 9.22
C LEU A 220 -8.96 17.59 8.82
N ILE A 221 -7.92 17.16 8.11
CA ILE A 221 -6.72 17.99 7.85
C ILE A 221 -6.83 18.70 6.50
N ALA A 222 -7.22 17.99 5.42
CA ALA A 222 -7.26 18.56 4.09
C ALA A 222 -8.57 19.30 3.78
N GLU A 223 -9.69 18.85 4.36
CA GLU A 223 -11.03 19.42 4.12
C GLU A 223 -11.56 20.23 5.31
N GLU A 224 -10.85 20.26 6.46
CA GLU A 224 -11.30 20.87 7.71
C GLU A 224 -12.69 20.32 8.16
N ASP A 225 -12.97 19.05 7.84
CA ASP A 225 -14.23 18.36 8.08
C ASP A 225 -14.07 17.21 9.08
N ALA A 226 -14.69 17.32 10.24
CA ALA A 226 -14.72 16.29 11.28
C ALA A 226 -15.94 15.34 11.16
N SER A 227 -16.61 15.30 10.02
CA SER A 227 -17.84 14.50 9.81
C SER A 227 -17.57 13.01 9.57
N LYS A 228 -16.32 12.58 9.44
CA LYS A 228 -15.96 11.17 9.26
C LYS A 228 -15.26 10.61 10.48
N ALA A 229 -15.58 9.35 10.81
CA ALA A 229 -15.00 8.61 11.92
C ALA A 229 -14.70 7.16 11.52
N ALA A 230 -13.77 6.53 12.21
CA ALA A 230 -13.52 5.10 12.11
C ALA A 230 -14.28 4.36 13.22
N ALA A 231 -15.03 3.33 12.87
CA ALA A 231 -15.70 2.46 13.84
C ALA A 231 -14.68 1.69 14.67
N VAL A 232 -14.91 1.61 15.97
CA VAL A 232 -14.04 0.86 16.91
C VAL A 232 -14.67 -0.52 17.17
N PHE A 233 -13.92 -1.58 16.87
CA PHE A 233 -14.41 -2.95 17.04
C PHE A 233 -13.79 -3.61 18.27
N ASP A 234 -14.63 -4.21 19.11
CA ASP A 234 -14.27 -4.85 20.40
C ASP A 234 -13.31 -6.05 20.21
N GLU A 235 -13.40 -6.77 19.08
CA GLU A 235 -12.48 -7.85 18.74
C GLU A 235 -11.06 -7.39 18.41
N GLY A 236 -10.87 -6.08 18.26
CA GLY A 236 -9.63 -5.45 17.82
C GLY A 236 -9.61 -5.20 16.32
N HIS A 237 -8.55 -4.54 15.85
CA HIS A 237 -8.36 -4.20 14.45
C HIS A 237 -7.17 -4.93 13.85
N TYR A 238 -7.31 -5.36 12.62
CA TYR A 238 -6.23 -6.03 11.91
C TYR A 238 -5.27 -4.98 11.33
N MET A 239 -4.00 -5.16 11.68
CA MET A 239 -2.91 -4.28 11.23
C MET A 239 -2.38 -4.75 9.88
N GLN A 240 -1.99 -3.81 9.04
CA GLN A 240 -1.11 -4.04 7.91
C GLN A 240 0.13 -3.17 8.02
N VAL A 241 1.22 -3.65 7.43
CA VAL A 241 2.43 -2.88 7.13
C VAL A 241 2.64 -2.95 5.64
N GLU A 242 2.65 -1.82 4.95
CA GLU A 242 2.96 -1.76 3.53
C GLU A 242 4.46 -1.76 3.30
N VAL A 243 4.87 -2.47 2.26
CA VAL A 243 6.27 -2.74 1.99
C VAL A 243 6.64 -2.54 0.52
N ALA A 244 7.92 -2.29 0.29
CA ALA A 244 8.52 -2.33 -1.04
C ALA A 244 9.66 -3.32 -1.12
N GLY A 245 9.86 -3.90 -2.30
CA GLY A 245 10.93 -4.86 -2.58
C GLY A 245 11.50 -4.66 -3.98
N LYS A 246 12.80 -4.95 -4.12
CA LYS A 246 13.53 -4.90 -5.39
C LYS A 246 13.33 -6.19 -6.16
N LEU A 247 13.05 -6.11 -7.48
CA LEU A 247 13.00 -7.27 -8.34
C LEU A 247 14.43 -7.77 -8.68
N ALA A 248 14.58 -9.09 -8.70
CA ALA A 248 15.88 -9.73 -8.99
C ALA A 248 16.31 -9.56 -10.45
N ALA A 249 15.38 -9.28 -11.36
CA ALA A 249 15.63 -9.10 -12.79
C ALA A 249 15.86 -7.64 -13.19
N THR A 250 15.89 -6.70 -12.22
CA THR A 250 16.15 -5.28 -12.50
C THR A 250 17.49 -5.08 -13.21
N ASP A 251 17.53 -4.20 -14.18
CA ASP A 251 18.75 -3.73 -14.83
C ASP A 251 19.33 -2.45 -14.19
N GLN A 252 18.62 -1.92 -13.15
CA GLN A 252 18.97 -0.73 -12.36
C GLN A 252 19.18 -1.06 -10.86
N PRO A 253 19.95 -2.12 -10.49
CA PRO A 253 19.97 -2.61 -9.10
C PRO A 253 20.49 -1.58 -8.09
N GLU A 254 21.47 -0.74 -8.45
CA GLU A 254 22.02 0.30 -7.58
C GLU A 254 20.99 1.44 -7.38
N LEU A 255 20.25 1.81 -8.42
CA LEU A 255 19.23 2.85 -8.36
C LEU A 255 18.01 2.36 -7.56
N ALA A 256 17.62 1.11 -7.73
CA ALA A 256 16.59 0.47 -6.92
C ALA A 256 16.97 0.44 -5.42
N ASP A 257 18.23 0.12 -5.09
CA ASP A 257 18.72 0.16 -3.71
C ASP A 257 18.71 1.60 -3.15
N GLN A 258 19.09 2.61 -3.95
CA GLN A 258 18.99 4.02 -3.56
C GLN A 258 17.56 4.44 -3.28
N PHE A 259 16.59 4.01 -4.11
CA PHE A 259 15.16 4.29 -3.89
C PHE A 259 14.65 3.67 -2.59
N LEU A 260 14.99 2.41 -2.32
CA LEU A 260 14.58 1.74 -1.08
C LEU A 260 15.18 2.41 0.17
N VAL A 261 16.43 2.90 0.10
CA VAL A 261 17.03 3.71 1.19
C VAL A 261 16.34 5.07 1.32
N PHE A 262 16.00 5.71 0.19
CA PHE A 262 15.24 6.97 0.20
C PHE A 262 13.88 6.82 0.87
N MET A 263 13.19 5.68 0.68
CA MET A 263 11.88 5.42 1.29
C MET A 263 11.87 5.49 2.81
N VAL A 264 12.98 5.25 3.49
CA VAL A 264 13.08 5.36 4.95
C VAL A 264 13.69 6.70 5.39
N SER A 265 13.93 7.62 4.47
CA SER A 265 14.42 8.97 4.76
C SER A 265 13.30 9.92 5.20
N ASP A 266 13.69 11.00 5.86
CA ASP A 266 12.76 12.07 6.26
C ASP A 266 12.03 12.68 5.07
N ALA A 267 12.69 12.82 3.92
CA ALA A 267 12.11 13.38 2.70
C ALA A 267 10.92 12.56 2.16
N PHE A 268 11.00 11.23 2.20
CA PHE A 268 9.89 10.35 1.83
C PHE A 268 8.84 10.26 2.94
N GLN A 269 9.28 10.02 4.16
CA GLN A 269 8.39 9.71 5.28
C GLN A 269 7.51 10.91 5.69
N SER A 270 7.97 12.15 5.41
CA SER A 270 7.17 13.37 5.62
C SER A 270 5.99 13.49 4.62
N ILE A 271 6.08 12.83 3.47
CA ILE A 271 5.03 12.85 2.43
C ILE A 271 3.84 11.97 2.84
N ILE A 272 4.11 10.80 3.43
CA ILE A 272 3.13 9.75 3.70
C ILE A 272 1.92 10.21 4.53
N PRO A 273 2.07 10.92 5.66
CA PRO A 273 0.92 11.23 6.51
C PRO A 273 -0.14 12.14 5.88
N THR A 274 0.25 12.95 4.87
CA THR A 274 -0.66 13.94 4.26
C THR A 274 -1.02 13.65 2.81
N THR A 275 -0.54 12.54 2.25
CA THR A 275 -0.86 12.13 0.88
C THR A 275 -1.35 10.68 0.80
N ASN A 276 -0.78 9.77 1.60
CA ASN A 276 -1.25 8.39 1.74
C ASN A 276 -2.17 8.20 2.96
N TRP A 277 -2.19 9.17 3.87
CA TRP A 277 -3.04 9.18 5.07
C TRP A 277 -2.83 7.93 5.95
N MET A 278 -1.58 7.46 6.03
CA MET A 278 -1.14 6.32 6.83
C MET A 278 -0.10 6.78 7.87
N TYR A 279 0.15 5.95 8.87
CA TYR A 279 1.29 6.17 9.75
C TYR A 279 2.59 5.86 9.01
N PRO A 280 3.58 6.76 9.01
CA PRO A 280 4.86 6.51 8.37
C PRO A 280 5.62 5.41 9.14
N ALA A 281 6.40 4.58 8.43
CA ALA A 281 7.22 3.54 9.07
C ALA A 281 8.37 4.12 9.90
N VAL A 282 8.85 5.31 9.55
CA VAL A 282 9.81 6.10 10.33
C VAL A 282 9.17 7.46 10.62
N VAL A 283 9.13 7.86 11.89
CA VAL A 283 8.53 9.16 12.24
C VAL A 283 9.36 10.29 11.68
N PRO A 284 8.78 11.20 10.86
CA PRO A 284 9.49 12.36 10.35
C PRO A 284 10.04 13.26 11.46
N ALA A 285 11.08 14.02 11.16
CA ALA A 285 11.73 14.92 12.12
C ALA A 285 10.75 15.97 12.71
N GLU A 286 9.78 16.41 11.93
CA GLU A 286 8.73 17.36 12.36
C GLU A 286 7.58 16.68 13.11
N GLY A 287 7.58 15.33 13.20
CA GLY A 287 6.51 14.54 13.80
C GLY A 287 5.33 14.32 12.84
N LEU A 288 4.22 13.83 13.40
CA LEU A 288 2.97 13.64 12.66
C LEU A 288 2.20 14.96 12.57
N PRO A 289 1.43 15.17 11.49
CA PRO A 289 0.53 16.32 11.37
C PRO A 289 -0.45 16.41 12.52
N ALA A 290 -0.78 17.65 12.93
CA ALA A 290 -1.82 17.89 13.92
C ALA A 290 -3.15 17.27 13.46
N GLY A 291 -3.83 16.55 14.36
CA GLY A 291 -5.04 15.79 14.06
C GLY A 291 -4.82 14.28 14.07
N PHE A 292 -3.61 13.78 13.79
CA PHE A 292 -3.30 12.35 13.91
C PHE A 292 -3.45 11.83 15.36
N GLU A 293 -3.22 12.67 16.35
CA GLU A 293 -3.43 12.34 17.77
C GLU A 293 -4.89 12.09 18.15
N THR A 294 -5.84 12.49 17.29
CA THR A 294 -7.28 12.30 17.51
C THR A 294 -7.82 11.01 16.87
N LEU A 295 -7.00 10.36 16.05
CA LEU A 295 -7.41 9.16 15.33
C LEU A 295 -7.58 7.98 16.28
N VAL A 296 -8.46 7.05 15.87
CA VAL A 296 -8.70 5.82 16.62
C VAL A 296 -7.42 5.00 16.71
N SER A 297 -6.97 4.74 17.93
CA SER A 297 -5.92 3.78 18.24
C SER A 297 -6.57 2.55 18.86
N PRO A 298 -6.59 1.39 18.18
CA PRO A 298 -7.22 0.19 18.69
C PRO A 298 -6.55 -0.29 20.00
N GLU A 299 -7.35 -0.69 21.00
CA GLU A 299 -6.83 -1.29 22.24
C GLU A 299 -6.20 -2.67 21.98
N LYS A 300 -6.68 -3.37 20.93
CA LYS A 300 -6.21 -4.70 20.54
C LYS A 300 -5.82 -4.70 19.07
N SER A 301 -4.55 -5.00 18.83
CA SER A 301 -4.01 -5.23 17.48
C SER A 301 -4.12 -6.72 17.13
N LEU A 302 -4.63 -6.99 15.95
CA LEU A 302 -4.65 -8.32 15.33
C LEU A 302 -3.67 -8.30 14.14
N LEU A 303 -2.85 -9.30 14.05
CA LEU A 303 -1.96 -9.56 12.91
C LEU A 303 -1.65 -11.05 12.89
N LEU A 304 -1.95 -11.72 11.79
CA LEU A 304 -1.49 -13.09 11.58
C LEU A 304 -0.01 -13.07 11.18
N PRO A 305 0.81 -13.96 11.73
CA PRO A 305 2.16 -14.17 11.21
C PRO A 305 2.13 -14.49 9.71
N GLU A 306 3.15 -14.04 8.97
CA GLU A 306 3.24 -14.14 7.51
C GLU A 306 2.87 -15.53 6.97
N GLY A 307 3.46 -16.59 7.54
CA GLY A 307 3.17 -17.98 7.14
C GLY A 307 1.76 -18.45 7.48
N GLU A 308 1.16 -17.95 8.57
CA GLU A 308 -0.21 -18.26 8.95
C GLU A 308 -1.22 -17.54 8.06
N ALA A 309 -1.00 -16.26 7.75
CA ALA A 309 -1.83 -15.51 6.81
C ALA A 309 -1.89 -16.20 5.44
N ALA A 310 -0.74 -16.63 4.92
CA ALA A 310 -0.66 -17.38 3.67
C ALA A 310 -1.41 -18.73 3.74
N ALA A 311 -1.27 -19.45 4.85
CA ALA A 311 -1.88 -20.77 5.01
C ALA A 311 -3.42 -20.74 5.10
N VAL A 312 -4.00 -19.69 5.71
CA VAL A 312 -5.47 -19.59 5.88
C VAL A 312 -6.17 -18.89 4.73
N ARG A 313 -5.44 -18.23 3.84
CA ARG A 313 -5.98 -17.36 2.79
C ARG A 313 -7.00 -18.06 1.88
N ASP A 314 -6.65 -19.21 1.35
CA ASP A 314 -7.50 -19.92 0.38
C ASP A 314 -8.79 -20.45 1.04
N GLU A 315 -8.70 -20.94 2.28
CA GLU A 315 -9.85 -21.36 3.06
C GLU A 315 -10.77 -20.17 3.33
N ALA A 316 -10.23 -19.06 3.85
CA ALA A 316 -10.98 -17.84 4.14
C ALA A 316 -11.65 -17.26 2.89
N LEU A 317 -10.96 -17.30 1.73
CA LEU A 317 -11.54 -16.87 0.45
C LEU A 317 -12.72 -17.76 0.04
N GLY A 318 -12.62 -19.07 0.24
CA GLY A 318 -13.72 -20.02 0.00
C GLY A 318 -14.93 -19.75 0.91
N GLU A 319 -14.71 -19.45 2.19
CA GLU A 319 -15.74 -19.09 3.15
C GLU A 319 -16.48 -17.81 2.72
N TRP A 320 -15.74 -16.76 2.36
CA TRP A 320 -16.29 -15.49 1.88
C TRP A 320 -17.09 -15.65 0.58
N LEU A 321 -16.54 -16.33 -0.44
CA LEU A 321 -17.24 -16.60 -1.71
C LEU A 321 -18.54 -17.39 -1.49
N SER A 322 -18.52 -18.36 -0.58
CA SER A 322 -19.71 -19.18 -0.27
C SER A 322 -20.82 -18.36 0.38
N ALA A 323 -20.48 -17.40 1.22
CA ALA A 323 -21.45 -16.51 1.87
C ALA A 323 -22.07 -15.51 0.88
N LEU A 324 -21.28 -14.91 -0.01
CA LEU A 324 -21.77 -13.92 -0.97
C LEU A 324 -22.47 -14.49 -2.22
N SER A 325 -22.45 -15.81 -2.40
CA SER A 325 -23.11 -16.48 -3.53
C SER A 325 -24.48 -17.05 -3.19
N GLN A 326 -25.00 -16.83 -1.99
CA GLN A 326 -26.32 -17.30 -1.52
C GLN A 326 -27.42 -16.22 -1.81
#